data_de5bfdc9c8d63a462a7ac33eaaeb3674
#
_entry.id   de5bfdc9c8d63a462a7ac33eaaeb3674
#
_cell.length_a   1.000
_cell.length_b   1.000
_cell.length_c   1.000
_cell.angle_alpha   90.00
_cell.angle_beta   90.00
_cell.angle_gamma   90.00
#
_symmetry.space_group_name_H-M   'P 1'
#
loop_
_entity.id
_entity.type
_entity.pdbx_description
1 polymer ?
#
loop_
_entity_poly.entity_id
_entity_poly.type
_entity_poly.pdbx_seq_one_letter_code
_entity_poly.pdbx_strand_id
1 'polypeptide(L)'
;PMEDAAEFRECRIATAAYEGLLDLRFQELRAPLGLRWTVEDLQWEQLERHFGLFLLDQPVATMVVRRLRDGVVRLRQIAVSDEHRGKGYGRMVMKEIETLLASEEVKEFELHAREDVVGFYEKMGLEQVGSIFTEIGLPHVLMRKRIKPNK
;
A
#
# COMPACT_ATOMS: atom_id res chain seq x y z
N PRO A 1 -20.84 15.72 -14.93
CA PRO A 1 -19.75 15.14 -15.70
C PRO A 1 -19.19 13.92 -15.02
N MET A 2 -18.66 13.07 -15.81
CA MET A 2 -17.87 12.00 -15.24
C MET A 2 -16.70 12.62 -14.50
N GLU A 3 -16.62 12.32 -13.23
CA GLU A 3 -15.41 12.66 -12.51
C GLU A 3 -14.26 11.90 -13.11
N ASP A 4 -13.10 12.48 -13.08
CA ASP A 4 -11.92 11.75 -13.54
C ASP A 4 -11.77 10.50 -12.71
N ALA A 5 -11.84 9.35 -13.37
CA ALA A 5 -11.64 8.10 -12.69
C ALA A 5 -10.18 7.98 -12.26
N ALA A 6 -9.96 7.48 -11.06
CA ALA A 6 -8.62 7.22 -10.60
C ALA A 6 -8.02 6.07 -11.41
N GLU A 7 -6.81 6.24 -11.88
CA GLU A 7 -6.11 5.24 -12.65
C GLU A 7 -5.07 4.54 -11.79
N PHE A 8 -5.11 3.21 -11.79
CA PHE A 8 -4.12 2.41 -11.08
C PHE A 8 -2.90 2.22 -11.97
N ARG A 9 -1.71 2.59 -11.44
CA ARG A 9 -0.45 2.51 -12.19
C ARG A 9 0.63 1.87 -11.37
N GLU A 10 1.48 1.10 -12.04
CA GLU A 10 2.78 0.73 -11.50
C GLU A 10 3.79 1.74 -12.02
N CYS A 11 4.66 2.24 -11.12
CA CYS A 11 5.59 3.31 -11.44
C CYS A 11 7.02 2.84 -11.23
N ARG A 12 7.88 3.10 -12.21
CA ARG A 12 9.30 2.76 -12.10
C ARG A 12 10.05 3.86 -11.36
N ILE A 13 11.06 3.45 -10.61
CA ILE A 13 11.99 4.37 -9.97
C ILE A 13 12.58 5.31 -11.02
N ALA A 14 12.90 6.53 -10.60
CA ALA A 14 13.49 7.59 -11.45
C ALA A 14 12.50 8.15 -12.49
N THR A 15 11.21 7.98 -12.26
CA THR A 15 10.18 8.67 -13.05
C THR A 15 9.49 9.72 -12.20
N ALA A 16 8.87 10.70 -12.85
CA ALA A 16 8.11 11.74 -12.15
C ALA A 16 6.95 11.12 -11.35
N ALA A 17 6.30 10.09 -11.91
CA ALA A 17 5.21 9.40 -11.21
C ALA A 17 5.70 8.74 -9.92
N TYR A 18 6.85 8.07 -9.96
CA TYR A 18 7.44 7.48 -8.77
C TYR A 18 7.78 8.53 -7.72
N GLU A 19 8.38 9.66 -8.15
CA GLU A 19 8.72 10.73 -7.21
C GLU A 19 7.47 11.28 -6.53
N GLY A 20 6.37 11.40 -7.27
CA GLY A 20 5.10 11.81 -6.69
C GLY A 20 4.59 10.83 -5.64
N LEU A 21 4.73 9.52 -5.90
CA LEU A 21 4.37 8.51 -4.91
C LEU A 21 5.25 8.60 -3.66
N LEU A 22 6.54 8.81 -3.84
CA LEU A 22 7.47 8.92 -2.72
C LEU A 22 7.13 10.13 -1.86
N ASP A 23 6.81 11.26 -2.49
CA ASP A 23 6.39 12.47 -1.77
C ASP A 23 5.10 12.22 -0.99
N LEU A 24 4.13 11.55 -1.60
CA LEU A 24 2.87 11.22 -0.93
C LEU A 24 3.12 10.33 0.28
N ARG A 25 3.97 9.32 0.13
CA ARG A 25 4.35 8.44 1.24
C ARG A 25 4.96 9.24 2.39
N PHE A 26 5.85 10.17 2.06
CA PHE A 26 6.46 11.00 3.10
C PHE A 26 5.44 11.87 3.81
N GLN A 27 4.59 12.56 3.05
CA GLN A 27 3.61 13.48 3.63
C GLN A 27 2.59 12.75 4.52
N GLU A 28 2.22 11.53 4.17
CA GLU A 28 1.19 10.82 4.90
C GLU A 28 1.73 9.87 5.98
N LEU A 29 2.95 9.36 5.82
CA LEU A 29 3.44 8.29 6.68
C LEU A 29 4.63 8.68 7.55
N ARG A 30 5.31 9.79 7.25
CA ARG A 30 6.49 10.20 8.02
C ARG A 30 6.34 11.60 8.61
N ALA A 31 5.98 12.58 7.79
CA ALA A 31 5.85 13.96 8.23
C ALA A 31 4.91 14.12 9.43
N PRO A 32 3.73 13.47 9.48
CA PRO A 32 2.84 13.61 10.63
C PRO A 32 3.44 13.10 11.94
N LEU A 33 4.43 12.22 11.86
CA LEU A 33 5.13 11.68 13.03
C LEU A 33 6.40 12.44 13.34
N GLY A 34 6.72 13.50 12.59
CA GLY A 34 7.96 14.24 12.76
C GLY A 34 9.19 13.48 12.29
N LEU A 35 9.01 12.45 11.47
CA LEU A 35 10.08 11.59 10.99
C LEU A 35 10.54 12.02 9.61
N ARG A 36 11.79 11.67 9.28
CA ARG A 36 12.37 11.84 7.95
C ARG A 36 12.66 10.48 7.35
N TRP A 37 12.90 10.43 6.04
CA TRP A 37 13.39 9.20 5.42
C TRP A 37 14.77 8.87 5.97
N THR A 38 15.00 7.60 6.27
CA THR A 38 16.31 7.08 6.65
C THR A 38 16.84 6.21 5.52
N VAL A 39 18.12 5.86 5.60
CA VAL A 39 18.72 4.92 4.64
C VAL A 39 17.97 3.58 4.69
N GLU A 40 17.61 3.13 5.90
CA GLU A 40 16.86 1.89 6.07
C GLU A 40 15.49 1.94 5.40
N ASP A 41 14.83 3.09 5.46
CA ASP A 41 13.51 3.24 4.83
C ASP A 41 13.58 3.02 3.32
N LEU A 42 14.68 3.42 2.68
CA LEU A 42 14.78 3.46 1.22
C LEU A 42 15.69 2.38 0.64
N GLN A 43 16.32 1.54 1.48
CA GLN A 43 17.31 0.58 1.01
C GLN A 43 16.76 -0.48 0.05
N TRP A 44 15.46 -0.75 0.11
CA TRP A 44 14.83 -1.80 -0.69
C TRP A 44 14.04 -1.28 -1.89
N GLU A 45 14.04 0.05 -2.12
CA GLU A 45 13.20 0.65 -3.16
C GLU A 45 13.40 0.03 -4.54
N GLN A 46 14.64 -0.31 -4.89
CA GLN A 46 14.93 -0.88 -6.20
C GLN A 46 14.44 -2.33 -6.35
N LEU A 47 14.22 -3.02 -5.24
CA LEU A 47 13.77 -4.41 -5.23
C LEU A 47 12.26 -4.52 -5.04
N GLU A 48 11.60 -3.40 -4.78
CA GLU A 48 10.17 -3.37 -4.55
C GLU A 48 9.45 -2.80 -5.75
N ARG A 49 8.15 -3.09 -5.82
CA ARG A 49 7.28 -2.53 -6.86
C ARG A 49 6.45 -1.41 -6.25
N HIS A 50 6.21 -0.37 -7.03
CA HIS A 50 5.60 0.86 -6.55
C HIS A 50 4.34 1.13 -7.35
N PHE A 51 3.22 1.30 -6.64
CA PHE A 51 1.91 1.47 -7.26
C PHE A 51 1.20 2.68 -6.69
N GLY A 52 0.30 3.25 -7.46
CA GLY A 52 -0.55 4.31 -6.97
C GLY A 52 -1.85 4.42 -7.74
N LEU A 53 -2.75 5.19 -7.17
CA LEU A 53 -3.94 5.68 -7.87
C LEU A 53 -3.69 7.13 -8.20
N PHE A 54 -4.00 7.51 -9.44
CA PHE A 54 -3.75 8.85 -9.95
C PHE A 54 -5.04 9.46 -10.48
N LEU A 55 -5.28 10.70 -10.11
CA LEU A 55 -6.28 11.54 -10.79
C LEU A 55 -5.49 12.42 -11.74
N LEU A 56 -5.65 12.16 -13.04
CA LEU A 56 -4.75 12.70 -14.05
C LEU A 56 -3.33 12.27 -13.70
N ASP A 57 -2.42 13.20 -13.46
CA ASP A 57 -1.06 12.85 -13.09
C ASP A 57 -0.77 13.06 -11.60
N GLN A 58 -1.81 13.31 -10.80
CA GLN A 58 -1.67 13.56 -9.38
C GLN A 58 -1.93 12.29 -8.58
N PRO A 59 -0.94 11.79 -7.83
CA PRO A 59 -1.17 10.60 -7.01
C PRO A 59 -2.10 10.92 -5.83
N VAL A 60 -3.09 10.07 -5.63
CA VAL A 60 -4.02 10.20 -4.50
C VAL A 60 -3.92 9.04 -3.53
N ALA A 61 -3.31 7.94 -3.95
CA ALA A 61 -3.03 6.79 -3.08
C ALA A 61 -1.74 6.12 -3.52
N THR A 62 -1.09 5.44 -2.60
CA THR A 62 0.20 4.79 -2.84
C THR A 62 0.25 3.43 -2.17
N MET A 63 1.07 2.55 -2.73
CA MET A 63 1.31 1.21 -2.18
C MET A 63 2.64 0.68 -2.71
N VAL A 64 3.37 -0.02 -1.85
CA VAL A 64 4.61 -0.71 -2.21
C VAL A 64 4.40 -2.21 -2.03
N VAL A 65 4.91 -3.00 -2.96
CA VAL A 65 4.82 -4.47 -2.90
C VAL A 65 6.23 -5.04 -2.80
N ARG A 66 6.45 -5.85 -1.77
CA ARG A 66 7.71 -6.56 -1.56
C ARG A 66 7.47 -8.06 -1.67
N ARG A 67 8.25 -8.72 -2.51
CA ARG A 67 8.21 -10.18 -2.55
C ARG A 67 8.89 -10.74 -1.30
N LEU A 68 8.23 -11.67 -0.61
CA LEU A 68 8.79 -12.33 0.57
C LEU A 68 9.33 -13.70 0.23
N ARG A 69 8.55 -14.50 -0.50
CA ARG A 69 8.87 -15.85 -0.92
C ARG A 69 7.90 -16.25 -2.01
N ASP A 70 8.06 -17.45 -2.57
CA ASP A 70 7.20 -17.89 -3.67
C ASP A 70 5.73 -17.79 -3.30
N GLY A 71 4.99 -17.06 -4.12
CA GLY A 71 3.54 -16.88 -3.97
C GLY A 71 3.10 -15.96 -2.85
N VAL A 72 4.03 -15.32 -2.11
CA VAL A 72 3.68 -14.48 -0.98
C VAL A 72 4.37 -13.11 -1.09
N VAL A 73 3.59 -12.05 -0.97
CA VAL A 73 4.10 -10.69 -0.97
C VAL A 73 3.67 -9.93 0.27
N ARG A 74 4.39 -8.87 0.59
CA ARG A 74 3.99 -7.91 1.63
C ARG A 74 3.60 -6.60 0.97
N LEU A 75 2.44 -6.08 1.36
CA LEU A 75 2.02 -4.74 0.98
C LEU A 75 2.52 -3.77 2.04
N ARG A 76 3.14 -2.70 1.61
CA ARG A 76 3.78 -1.72 2.48
C ARG A 76 3.39 -0.32 2.05
N GLN A 77 3.57 0.64 2.95
CA GLN A 77 3.46 2.07 2.63
C GLN A 77 2.12 2.41 1.97
N ILE A 78 1.04 1.85 2.49
CA ILE A 78 -0.30 2.09 1.98
C ILE A 78 -0.81 3.39 2.58
N ALA A 79 -1.15 4.34 1.73
CA ALA A 79 -1.65 5.63 2.20
C ALA A 79 -2.54 6.28 1.16
N VAL A 80 -3.48 7.09 1.63
CA VAL A 80 -4.33 7.94 0.79
C VAL A 80 -4.02 9.38 1.16
N SER A 81 -3.91 10.25 0.15
CA SER A 81 -3.72 11.68 0.36
C SER A 81 -4.79 12.22 1.29
N ASP A 82 -4.39 13.06 2.23
CA ASP A 82 -5.30 13.63 3.22
C ASP A 82 -6.51 14.31 2.58
N GLU A 83 -6.28 15.05 1.50
CA GLU A 83 -7.34 15.74 0.76
C GLU A 83 -8.35 14.81 0.13
N HIS A 84 -8.00 13.54 -0.07
CA HIS A 84 -8.81 12.57 -0.80
C HIS A 84 -9.34 11.45 0.08
N ARG A 85 -9.23 11.57 1.39
CA ARG A 85 -9.76 10.57 2.31
C ARG A 85 -11.28 10.57 2.30
N GLY A 86 -11.86 9.42 2.66
CA GLY A 86 -13.30 9.27 2.72
C GLY A 86 -13.98 9.10 1.38
N LYS A 87 -13.20 8.90 0.31
CA LYS A 87 -13.73 8.75 -1.06
C LYS A 87 -13.58 7.34 -1.61
N GLY A 88 -13.10 6.40 -0.79
CA GLY A 88 -12.98 5.00 -1.20
C GLY A 88 -11.69 4.63 -1.92
N TYR A 89 -10.70 5.52 -1.96
CA TYR A 89 -9.45 5.22 -2.67
C TYR A 89 -8.62 4.13 -1.99
N GLY A 90 -8.64 4.06 -0.65
CA GLY A 90 -7.96 2.97 0.05
C GLY A 90 -8.50 1.61 -0.34
N ARG A 91 -9.82 1.50 -0.38
CA ARG A 91 -10.48 0.27 -0.83
C ARG A 91 -10.16 -0.03 -2.29
N MET A 92 -10.15 1.01 -3.13
CA MET A 92 -9.88 0.85 -4.56
C MET A 92 -8.46 0.34 -4.80
N VAL A 93 -7.44 0.92 -4.13
CA VAL A 93 -6.07 0.46 -4.34
C VAL A 93 -5.89 -0.97 -3.85
N MET A 94 -6.57 -1.36 -2.77
CA MET A 94 -6.51 -2.74 -2.29
C MET A 94 -7.14 -3.70 -3.28
N LYS A 95 -8.26 -3.34 -3.88
CA LYS A 95 -8.91 -4.20 -4.89
C LYS A 95 -8.07 -4.32 -6.15
N GLU A 96 -7.50 -3.22 -6.61
CA GLU A 96 -6.67 -3.23 -7.80
C GLU A 96 -5.44 -4.10 -7.61
N ILE A 97 -4.77 -3.96 -6.46
CA ILE A 97 -3.58 -4.78 -6.21
C ILE A 97 -3.94 -6.26 -6.08
N GLU A 98 -5.04 -6.58 -5.43
CA GLU A 98 -5.43 -7.99 -5.29
C GLU A 98 -5.73 -8.61 -6.65
N THR A 99 -6.40 -7.89 -7.54
CA THR A 99 -6.67 -8.35 -8.91
C THR A 99 -5.38 -8.59 -9.67
N LEU A 100 -4.44 -7.65 -9.59
CA LEU A 100 -3.15 -7.80 -10.26
C LEU A 100 -2.37 -8.99 -9.73
N LEU A 101 -2.28 -9.11 -8.41
CA LEU A 101 -1.53 -10.20 -7.78
C LEU A 101 -2.14 -11.57 -8.14
N ALA A 102 -3.46 -11.66 -8.19
CA ALA A 102 -4.12 -12.90 -8.61
C ALA A 102 -3.74 -13.26 -10.03
N SER A 103 -3.65 -12.27 -10.94
CA SER A 103 -3.27 -12.50 -12.33
C SER A 103 -1.82 -12.94 -12.47
N GLU A 104 -0.98 -12.66 -11.47
CA GLU A 104 0.42 -13.04 -11.43
C GLU A 104 0.66 -14.29 -10.59
N GLU A 105 -0.41 -14.99 -10.24
CA GLU A 105 -0.36 -16.24 -9.48
C GLU A 105 0.21 -16.09 -8.07
N VAL A 106 0.11 -14.91 -7.50
CA VAL A 106 0.40 -14.69 -6.08
C VAL A 106 -0.72 -15.33 -5.27
N LYS A 107 -0.39 -16.06 -4.22
CA LYS A 107 -1.35 -16.85 -3.44
C LYS A 107 -1.77 -16.18 -2.15
N GLU A 108 -0.93 -15.30 -1.62
CA GLU A 108 -1.20 -14.68 -0.34
C GLU A 108 -0.48 -13.34 -0.26
N PHE A 109 -1.11 -12.38 0.39
CA PHE A 109 -0.40 -11.17 0.77
C PHE A 109 -0.59 -10.89 2.25
N GLU A 110 0.38 -10.21 2.84
CA GLU A 110 0.33 -9.78 4.21
C GLU A 110 0.67 -8.29 4.30
N LEU A 111 0.35 -7.68 5.42
CA LEU A 111 0.74 -6.30 5.71
C LEU A 111 0.84 -6.08 7.21
N HIS A 112 1.56 -5.03 7.59
CA HIS A 112 1.63 -4.57 8.97
C HIS A 112 0.64 -3.42 9.10
N ALA A 113 -0.47 -3.65 9.80
CA ALA A 113 -1.53 -2.66 9.97
C ALA A 113 -1.34 -1.94 11.30
N ARG A 114 -1.44 -0.61 11.31
CA ARG A 114 -1.58 0.11 12.57
C ARG A 114 -2.83 -0.41 13.25
N GLU A 115 -2.77 -0.49 14.57
CA GLU A 115 -3.87 -1.05 15.35
C GLU A 115 -5.20 -0.33 15.08
N ASP A 116 -5.16 0.97 14.87
CA ASP A 116 -6.36 1.79 14.67
C ASP A 116 -7.02 1.63 13.29
N VAL A 117 -6.38 0.92 12.36
CA VAL A 117 -6.96 0.66 11.03
C VAL A 117 -7.22 -0.83 10.76
N VAL A 118 -7.08 -1.67 11.77
CA VAL A 118 -7.35 -3.11 11.63
C VAL A 118 -8.76 -3.36 11.09
N GLY A 119 -9.75 -2.63 11.58
CA GLY A 119 -11.13 -2.81 11.12
C GLY A 119 -11.31 -2.58 9.63
N PHE A 120 -10.58 -1.62 9.06
CA PHE A 120 -10.61 -1.37 7.62
C PHE A 120 -10.17 -2.61 6.84
N TYR A 121 -9.06 -3.22 7.26
CA TYR A 121 -8.54 -4.40 6.57
C TYR A 121 -9.38 -5.64 6.82
N GLU A 122 -9.97 -5.78 8.02
CA GLU A 122 -10.86 -6.89 8.28
C GLU A 122 -12.07 -6.87 7.35
N LYS A 123 -12.61 -5.70 7.07
CA LYS A 123 -13.73 -5.56 6.13
C LYS A 123 -13.34 -5.97 4.71
N MET A 124 -12.07 -5.99 4.40
CA MET A 124 -11.57 -6.41 3.10
C MET A 124 -11.14 -7.88 3.08
N GLY A 125 -11.40 -8.59 4.16
CA GLY A 125 -11.14 -10.03 4.23
C GLY A 125 -9.80 -10.43 4.78
N LEU A 126 -9.02 -9.48 5.34
CA LEU A 126 -7.75 -9.84 5.97
C LEU A 126 -8.00 -10.32 7.40
N GLU A 127 -7.15 -11.22 7.86
CA GLU A 127 -7.16 -11.77 9.21
C GLU A 127 -5.93 -11.32 9.98
N GLN A 128 -6.15 -11.01 11.25
CA GLN A 128 -5.04 -10.71 12.16
C GLN A 128 -4.29 -11.99 12.52
N VAL A 129 -2.96 -11.92 12.53
CA VAL A 129 -2.09 -13.05 12.84
C VAL A 129 -1.13 -12.63 13.94
N GLY A 130 -1.13 -13.39 15.05
CA GLY A 130 -0.19 -13.14 16.14
C GLY A 130 -0.53 -11.97 17.01
N SER A 131 0.46 -11.51 17.75
CA SER A 131 0.31 -10.47 18.77
C SER A 131 0.64 -9.09 18.21
N ILE A 132 0.22 -8.06 18.93
CA ILE A 132 0.58 -6.67 18.65
C ILE A 132 2.10 -6.51 18.80
N PHE A 133 2.70 -5.77 17.90
CA PHE A 133 4.13 -5.39 17.98
C PHE A 133 4.28 -3.90 17.71
N THR A 134 5.44 -3.37 18.01
CA THR A 134 5.73 -1.94 17.81
C THR A 134 6.53 -1.74 16.53
N GLU A 135 6.07 -0.81 15.70
CA GLU A 135 6.78 -0.41 14.49
C GLU A 135 6.66 1.11 14.38
N ILE A 136 7.79 1.78 14.13
CA ILE A 136 7.89 3.26 14.14
C ILE A 136 7.20 3.89 15.36
N GLY A 137 7.37 3.25 16.52
CA GLY A 137 6.83 3.75 17.78
C GLY A 137 5.33 3.58 17.97
N LEU A 138 4.66 2.85 17.10
CA LEU A 138 3.21 2.66 17.14
C LEU A 138 2.83 1.19 17.18
N PRO A 139 1.70 0.84 17.79
CA PRO A 139 1.25 -0.55 17.81
C PRO A 139 0.74 -0.97 16.44
N HIS A 140 1.20 -2.13 16.00
CA HIS A 140 0.85 -2.74 14.72
C HIS A 140 0.45 -4.20 14.92
N VAL A 141 -0.28 -4.74 13.94
CA VAL A 141 -0.56 -6.17 13.88
C VAL A 141 -0.25 -6.67 12.47
N LEU A 142 0.17 -7.92 12.38
CA LEU A 142 0.32 -8.58 11.10
C LEU A 142 -1.07 -9.03 10.63
N MET A 143 -1.42 -8.71 9.40
CA MET A 143 -2.68 -9.15 8.79
C MET A 143 -2.37 -9.82 7.47
N ARG A 144 -3.16 -10.80 7.10
CA ARG A 144 -2.95 -11.53 5.85
C ARG A 144 -4.25 -11.94 5.20
N LYS A 145 -4.17 -12.19 3.88
CA LYS A 145 -5.29 -12.68 3.10
C LYS A 145 -4.79 -13.63 2.02
N ARG A 146 -5.47 -14.77 1.88
CA ARG A 146 -5.25 -15.65 0.75
C ARG A 146 -6.02 -15.13 -0.46
N ILE A 147 -5.37 -15.15 -1.61
CA ILE A 147 -5.95 -14.68 -2.85
C ILE A 147 -6.58 -15.86 -3.56
N LYS A 148 -7.85 -15.71 -3.96
CA LYS A 148 -8.53 -16.76 -4.70
C LYS A 148 -7.96 -16.82 -6.11
N PRO A 149 -7.70 -18.04 -6.62
CA PRO A 149 -7.20 -18.18 -7.99
C PRO A 149 -8.15 -17.58 -9.00
N ASN A 150 -7.59 -16.97 -10.04
CA ASN A 150 -8.37 -16.58 -11.20
C ASN A 150 -8.78 -17.84 -11.97
N LYS A 151 -9.97 -17.80 -12.51
CA LYS A 151 -10.49 -18.90 -13.34
C LYS A 151 -10.48 -18.50 -14.81
#